data_b119b1c15de1ccd1b07d1dfe72e27931
#
_entry.id   b119b1c15de1ccd1b07d1dfe72e27931
#
_cell.length_a   1.000
_cell.length_b   1.000
_cell.length_c   1.000
_cell.angle_alpha   90.00
_cell.angle_beta   90.00
_cell.angle_gamma   90.00
#
_symmetry.space_group_name_H-M   'P 1'
#
loop_
_entity.id
_entity.type
_entity.pdbx_description
1 polymer ?
#
loop_
_entity_poly.entity_id
_entity_poly.type
_entity_poly.pdbx_seq_one_letter_code
_entity_poly.pdbx_strand_id
1 'polypeptide(L)'
;VSLSMSGAEVGDVPHRTAGQYLSLIAGVLFLLLAVGGFVVSGFSDPTGSNHQQQVVGFAVNPLSNAVHLVLGLLGVAAYTGRRRARAYGLLLFVACAALYAYGSVVADDPVGNPLNLNWPVNVLHAVAAVLGVLIALVPVKLGRPPSTAELR
;
A
#
# COMPACT_ATOMS: atom_id res chain seq x y z
N VAL A 1 -1.56 -57.55 -18.15
CA VAL A 1 -1.12 -56.17 -18.47
C VAL A 1 -1.81 -55.25 -17.50
N SER A 2 -1.09 -54.84 -16.45
CA SER A 2 -1.58 -53.86 -15.45
C SER A 2 -1.28 -52.46 -15.95
N LEU A 3 -2.30 -51.71 -16.32
CA LEU A 3 -2.18 -50.28 -16.62
C LEU A 3 -2.16 -49.52 -15.28
N SER A 4 -0.96 -49.13 -14.86
CA SER A 4 -0.76 -48.15 -13.78
C SER A 4 -1.21 -46.80 -14.32
N MET A 5 -2.40 -46.32 -13.91
CA MET A 5 -2.79 -44.93 -14.11
C MET A 5 -1.93 -44.08 -13.17
N SER A 6 -0.92 -43.43 -13.72
CA SER A 6 -0.20 -42.39 -13.04
C SER A 6 -1.19 -41.28 -12.68
N GLY A 7 -1.48 -41.13 -11.39
CA GLY A 7 -2.27 -40.02 -10.88
C GLY A 7 -1.51 -38.72 -11.21
N ALA A 8 -2.09 -37.93 -12.11
CA ALA A 8 -1.61 -36.54 -12.31
C ALA A 8 -1.69 -35.83 -10.96
N GLU A 9 -0.55 -35.50 -10.38
CA GLU A 9 -0.49 -34.60 -9.22
C GLU A 9 -1.19 -33.29 -9.62
N VAL A 10 -2.35 -33.04 -9.01
CA VAL A 10 -3.01 -31.74 -9.12
C VAL A 10 -2.06 -30.74 -8.50
N GLY A 11 -1.33 -30.03 -9.34
CA GLY A 11 -0.38 -29.01 -8.93
C GLY A 11 -1.03 -28.04 -7.96
N ASP A 12 -0.47 -27.94 -6.76
CA ASP A 12 -0.97 -27.09 -5.68
C ASP A 12 -1.01 -25.65 -6.17
N VAL A 13 -2.20 -25.10 -6.40
CA VAL A 13 -2.38 -23.71 -6.87
C VAL A 13 -1.83 -22.80 -5.77
N PRO A 14 -0.80 -22.00 -6.04
CA PRO A 14 -0.15 -21.22 -5.01
C PRO A 14 -1.12 -20.19 -4.43
N HIS A 15 -1.64 -20.45 -3.23
CA HIS A 15 -2.53 -19.54 -2.51
C HIS A 15 -1.82 -18.24 -2.20
N ARG A 16 -2.52 -17.12 -2.44
CA ARG A 16 -2.01 -15.78 -2.10
C ARG A 16 -1.98 -15.60 -0.58
N THR A 17 -0.99 -14.87 -0.10
CA THR A 17 -0.83 -14.60 1.34
C THR A 17 -1.70 -13.43 1.80
N ALA A 18 -1.98 -13.36 3.10
CA ALA A 18 -2.66 -12.21 3.71
C ALA A 18 -1.93 -10.89 3.38
N GLY A 19 -0.59 -10.85 3.39
CA GLY A 19 0.17 -9.66 3.01
C GLY A 19 -0.09 -9.18 1.58
N GLN A 20 -0.31 -10.10 0.63
CA GLN A 20 -0.68 -9.73 -0.74
C GLN A 20 -2.09 -9.12 -0.80
N TYR A 21 -3.07 -9.70 -0.11
CA TYR A 21 -4.42 -9.12 -0.04
C TYR A 21 -4.44 -7.77 0.67
N LEU A 22 -3.72 -7.63 1.78
CA LEU A 22 -3.62 -6.36 2.50
C LEU A 22 -2.95 -5.28 1.65
N SER A 23 -1.92 -5.63 0.86
CA SER A 23 -1.30 -4.67 -0.06
C SER A 23 -2.25 -4.23 -1.17
N LEU A 24 -3.08 -5.14 -1.71
CA LEU A 24 -4.10 -4.81 -2.69
C LEU A 24 -5.16 -3.86 -2.10
N ILE A 25 -5.68 -4.18 -0.91
CA ILE A 25 -6.68 -3.37 -0.24
C ILE A 25 -6.13 -1.96 0.03
N ALA A 26 -4.95 -1.85 0.63
CA ALA A 26 -4.28 -0.57 0.85
C ALA A 26 -4.07 0.20 -0.46
N GLY A 27 -3.59 -0.49 -1.51
CA GLY A 27 -3.39 0.09 -2.83
C GLY A 27 -4.67 0.66 -3.43
N VAL A 28 -5.76 -0.10 -3.39
CA VAL A 28 -7.08 0.35 -3.91
C VAL A 28 -7.60 1.56 -3.12
N LEU A 29 -7.50 1.54 -1.78
CA LEU A 29 -7.95 2.66 -0.95
C LEU A 29 -7.18 3.94 -1.26
N PHE A 30 -5.85 3.87 -1.39
CA PHE A 30 -5.03 5.02 -1.78
C PHE A 30 -5.34 5.50 -3.21
N LEU A 31 -5.63 4.60 -4.16
CA LEU A 31 -6.06 4.99 -5.51
C LEU A 31 -7.41 5.72 -5.50
N LEU A 32 -8.37 5.23 -4.74
CA LEU A 32 -9.67 5.88 -4.61
C LEU A 32 -9.53 7.28 -4.00
N LEU A 33 -8.68 7.42 -2.96
CA LEU A 33 -8.39 8.72 -2.36
C LEU A 33 -7.68 9.66 -3.36
N ALA A 34 -6.72 9.16 -4.14
CA ALA A 34 -6.02 9.94 -5.16
C ALA A 34 -6.97 10.43 -6.25
N VAL A 35 -7.80 9.53 -6.81
CA VAL A 35 -8.77 9.89 -7.85
C VAL A 35 -9.80 10.88 -7.33
N GLY A 36 -10.41 10.61 -6.18
CA GLY A 36 -11.33 11.53 -5.53
C GLY A 36 -10.69 12.88 -5.21
N GLY A 37 -9.43 12.84 -4.76
CA GLY A 37 -8.64 14.02 -4.47
C GLY A 37 -8.40 14.89 -5.69
N PHE A 38 -8.02 14.30 -6.84
CA PHE A 38 -7.86 15.06 -8.10
C PHE A 38 -9.18 15.63 -8.63
N VAL A 39 -10.30 14.93 -8.41
CA VAL A 39 -11.63 15.46 -8.77
C VAL A 39 -11.97 16.69 -7.95
N VAL A 40 -11.61 16.72 -6.66
CA VAL A 40 -11.91 17.84 -5.76
C VAL A 40 -10.92 19.00 -5.93
N SER A 41 -9.61 18.71 -5.94
CA SER A 41 -8.57 19.75 -5.96
C SER A 41 -8.23 20.28 -7.35
N GLY A 42 -8.53 19.53 -8.41
CA GLY A 42 -7.99 19.82 -9.76
C GLY A 42 -6.46 19.69 -9.77
N PHE A 43 -5.81 20.47 -10.64
CA PHE A 43 -4.35 20.43 -10.86
C PHE A 43 -3.68 21.80 -10.78
N SER A 44 -4.44 22.89 -10.54
CA SER A 44 -3.99 24.27 -10.71
C SER A 44 -3.09 24.78 -9.59
N ASP A 45 -3.21 24.24 -8.38
CA ASP A 45 -2.44 24.65 -7.20
C ASP A 45 -1.83 23.42 -6.50
N PRO A 46 -0.66 22.94 -6.98
CA PRO A 46 -0.08 21.69 -6.51
C PRO A 46 0.19 21.63 -5.00
N THR A 47 0.52 22.74 -4.39
CA THR A 47 0.94 22.83 -2.99
C THR A 47 0.00 23.71 -2.14
N GLY A 48 -1.18 24.03 -2.66
CA GLY A 48 -2.17 24.85 -1.97
C GLY A 48 -2.63 24.22 -0.67
N SER A 49 -2.64 25.00 0.39
CA SER A 49 -3.11 24.59 1.71
C SER A 49 -4.54 25.10 1.95
N ASN A 50 -5.51 24.36 1.43
CA ASN A 50 -6.93 24.67 1.59
C ASN A 50 -7.68 23.48 2.19
N HIS A 51 -7.90 23.49 3.49
CA HIS A 51 -8.60 22.42 4.21
C HIS A 51 -10.09 22.29 3.85
N GLN A 52 -10.65 23.17 3.03
CA GLN A 52 -12.02 22.99 2.48
C GLN A 52 -12.06 21.99 1.33
N GLN A 53 -10.92 21.73 0.67
CA GLN A 53 -10.80 20.71 -0.36
C GLN A 53 -10.60 19.35 0.31
N GLN A 54 -11.68 18.57 0.45
CA GLN A 54 -11.66 17.31 1.20
C GLN A 54 -12.36 16.17 0.44
N VAL A 55 -11.84 14.97 0.62
CA VAL A 55 -12.49 13.69 0.26
C VAL A 55 -12.77 12.95 1.55
N VAL A 56 -14.05 12.82 1.94
CA VAL A 56 -14.50 12.13 3.16
C VAL A 56 -13.77 12.63 4.43
N GLY A 57 -13.56 13.96 4.52
CA GLY A 57 -12.87 14.59 5.65
C GLY A 57 -11.35 14.65 5.55
N PHE A 58 -10.75 13.98 4.60
CA PHE A 58 -9.31 14.04 4.32
C PHE A 58 -9.01 15.25 3.43
N ALA A 59 -8.25 16.21 3.92
CA ALA A 59 -7.82 17.35 3.11
C ALA A 59 -6.87 16.88 2.01
N VAL A 60 -7.03 17.44 0.82
CA VAL A 60 -6.33 17.00 -0.40
C VAL A 60 -5.82 18.20 -1.20
N ASN A 61 -4.72 18.00 -1.91
CA ASN A 61 -4.23 18.86 -2.98
C ASN A 61 -3.54 18.02 -4.05
N PRO A 62 -3.16 18.55 -5.21
CA PRO A 62 -2.54 17.75 -6.27
C PRO A 62 -1.27 17.02 -5.84
N LEU A 63 -0.45 17.61 -4.96
CA LEU A 63 0.79 16.98 -4.48
C LEU A 63 0.49 15.78 -3.57
N SER A 64 -0.41 15.93 -2.58
CA SER A 64 -0.82 14.81 -1.73
C SER A 64 -1.52 13.71 -2.54
N ASN A 65 -2.33 14.08 -3.52
CA ASN A 65 -2.99 13.13 -4.41
C ASN A 65 -1.98 12.33 -5.25
N ALA A 66 -0.90 12.97 -5.72
CA ALA A 66 0.18 12.29 -6.42
C ALA A 66 0.90 11.27 -5.51
N VAL A 67 1.14 11.61 -4.24
CA VAL A 67 1.70 10.67 -3.24
C VAL A 67 0.75 9.50 -3.04
N HIS A 68 -0.55 9.73 -2.85
CA HIS A 68 -1.56 8.68 -2.72
C HIS A 68 -1.63 7.80 -3.98
N LEU A 69 -1.54 8.40 -5.18
CA LEU A 69 -1.52 7.67 -6.45
C LEU A 69 -0.33 6.70 -6.52
N VAL A 70 0.87 7.17 -6.18
CA VAL A 70 2.08 6.33 -6.19
C VAL A 70 1.97 5.19 -5.19
N LEU A 71 1.58 5.47 -3.93
CA LEU A 71 1.38 4.45 -2.91
C LEU A 71 0.32 3.44 -3.33
N GLY A 72 -0.76 3.91 -3.97
CA GLY A 72 -1.83 3.08 -4.48
C GLY A 72 -1.38 2.12 -5.60
N LEU A 73 -0.71 2.64 -6.62
CA LEU A 73 -0.18 1.84 -7.73
C LEU A 73 0.81 0.77 -7.25
N LEU A 74 1.71 1.15 -6.35
CA LEU A 74 2.68 0.22 -5.76
C LEU A 74 2.00 -0.87 -4.93
N GLY A 75 0.94 -0.53 -4.18
CA GLY A 75 0.17 -1.50 -3.39
C GLY A 75 -0.54 -2.54 -4.27
N VAL A 76 -1.17 -2.09 -5.36
CA VAL A 76 -1.80 -2.99 -6.35
C VAL A 76 -0.74 -3.86 -7.03
N ALA A 77 0.38 -3.29 -7.46
CA ALA A 77 1.48 -4.05 -8.07
C ALA A 77 2.06 -5.10 -7.10
N ALA A 78 2.12 -4.78 -5.82
CA ALA A 78 2.65 -5.65 -4.77
C ALA A 78 1.82 -6.93 -4.56
N TYR A 79 0.52 -6.92 -4.88
CA TYR A 79 -0.35 -8.08 -4.83
C TYR A 79 0.18 -9.27 -5.66
N THR A 80 0.97 -9.02 -6.69
CA THR A 80 1.47 -10.03 -7.62
C THR A 80 2.55 -10.95 -7.03
N GLY A 81 3.14 -10.62 -5.87
CA GLY A 81 4.20 -11.43 -5.30
C GLY A 81 4.44 -11.21 -3.81
N ARG A 82 4.71 -12.30 -3.06
CA ARG A 82 4.95 -12.25 -1.60
C ARG A 82 6.11 -11.32 -1.20
N ARG A 83 7.22 -11.35 -1.95
CA ARG A 83 8.38 -10.46 -1.71
C ARG A 83 8.02 -9.01 -1.99
N ARG A 84 7.24 -8.76 -3.06
CA ARG A 84 6.76 -7.42 -3.43
C ARG A 84 5.82 -6.87 -2.35
N ALA A 85 4.88 -7.68 -1.85
CA ALA A 85 3.99 -7.28 -0.76
C ALA A 85 4.79 -6.88 0.51
N ARG A 86 5.79 -7.69 0.89
CA ARG A 86 6.67 -7.36 2.03
C ARG A 86 7.45 -6.06 1.81
N ALA A 87 8.04 -5.86 0.63
CA ALA A 87 8.76 -4.64 0.29
C ALA A 87 7.84 -3.41 0.31
N TYR A 88 6.63 -3.56 -0.23
CA TYR A 88 5.60 -2.53 -0.17
C TYR A 88 5.20 -2.21 1.28
N GLY A 89 5.02 -3.23 2.14
CA GLY A 89 4.73 -3.02 3.55
C GLY A 89 5.79 -2.18 4.26
N LEU A 90 7.08 -2.45 4.02
CA LEU A 90 8.17 -1.64 4.55
C LEU A 90 8.15 -0.20 4.01
N LEU A 91 7.94 -0.05 2.70
CA LEU A 91 7.82 1.27 2.08
C LEU A 91 6.64 2.05 2.65
N LEU A 92 5.47 1.42 2.76
CA LEU A 92 4.25 2.01 3.31
C LEU A 92 4.46 2.47 4.75
N PHE A 93 5.10 1.63 5.57
CA PHE A 93 5.47 1.99 6.95
C PHE A 93 6.35 3.24 6.98
N VAL A 94 7.47 3.24 6.26
CA VAL A 94 8.43 4.35 6.30
C VAL A 94 7.81 5.64 5.76
N ALA A 95 7.12 5.56 4.62
CA ALA A 95 6.50 6.73 4.00
C ALA A 95 5.40 7.32 4.89
N CYS A 96 4.47 6.48 5.37
CA CYS A 96 3.35 6.96 6.18
C CYS A 96 3.77 7.37 7.60
N ALA A 97 4.79 6.74 8.19
CA ALA A 97 5.35 7.21 9.47
C ALA A 97 6.01 8.59 9.34
N ALA A 98 6.74 8.82 8.23
CA ALA A 98 7.31 10.13 7.94
C ALA A 98 6.23 11.19 7.69
N LEU A 99 5.18 10.85 6.92
CA LEU A 99 4.04 11.74 6.69
C LEU A 99 3.28 12.04 7.97
N TYR A 100 3.09 11.04 8.84
CA TYR A 100 2.48 11.25 10.16
C TYR A 100 3.31 12.19 11.04
N ALA A 101 4.62 11.94 11.13
CA ALA A 101 5.51 12.79 11.92
C ALA A 101 5.51 14.25 11.41
N TYR A 102 5.59 14.43 10.10
CA TYR A 102 5.49 15.75 9.47
C TYR A 102 4.11 16.37 9.70
N GLY A 103 3.03 15.65 9.45
CA GLY A 103 1.66 16.12 9.64
C GLY A 103 1.36 16.51 11.09
N SER A 104 1.98 15.85 12.07
CA SER A 104 1.83 16.20 13.50
C SER A 104 2.40 17.60 13.83
N VAL A 105 3.24 18.15 12.98
CA VAL A 105 3.79 19.51 13.13
C VAL A 105 2.97 20.52 12.34
N VAL A 106 2.48 20.16 11.15
CA VAL A 106 1.94 21.14 10.18
C VAL A 106 0.42 21.08 10.00
N ALA A 107 -0.28 20.09 10.58
CA ALA A 107 -1.72 19.89 10.32
C ALA A 107 -2.60 21.09 10.70
N ASP A 108 -2.15 21.90 11.64
CA ASP A 108 -2.84 23.14 12.09
C ASP A 108 -2.19 24.41 11.50
N ASP A 109 -1.12 24.28 10.69
CA ASP A 109 -0.42 25.40 10.05
C ASP A 109 -0.76 25.47 8.55
N PRO A 110 -1.56 26.49 8.12
CA PRO A 110 -1.91 26.62 6.71
C PRO A 110 -0.75 27.12 5.83
N VAL A 111 0.32 27.67 6.41
CA VAL A 111 1.44 28.28 5.65
C VAL A 111 2.53 27.26 5.34
N GLY A 112 2.88 26.42 6.31
CA GLY A 112 3.97 25.44 6.21
C GLY A 112 3.52 24.04 5.74
N ASN A 113 2.34 23.91 5.06
CA ASN A 113 1.69 22.63 4.79
C ASN A 113 1.48 22.35 3.28
N PRO A 114 2.54 22.15 2.51
CA PRO A 114 2.44 21.96 1.06
C PRO A 114 1.71 20.67 0.65
N LEU A 115 1.50 19.73 1.57
CA LEU A 115 0.72 18.49 1.34
C LEU A 115 -0.74 18.63 1.77
N ASN A 116 -1.15 19.82 2.24
CA ASN A 116 -2.49 20.09 2.74
C ASN A 116 -2.97 19.07 3.80
N LEU A 117 -2.07 18.64 4.69
CA LEU A 117 -2.39 17.65 5.71
C LEU A 117 -3.31 18.26 6.77
N ASN A 118 -4.40 17.56 7.10
CA ASN A 118 -5.23 17.81 8.27
C ASN A 118 -5.19 16.63 9.23
N TRP A 119 -5.71 16.77 10.45
CA TRP A 119 -5.67 15.70 11.43
C TRP A 119 -6.31 14.38 10.95
N PRO A 120 -7.45 14.36 10.25
CA PRO A 120 -8.01 13.12 9.71
C PRO A 120 -7.05 12.39 8.77
N VAL A 121 -6.41 13.08 7.80
CA VAL A 121 -5.45 12.42 6.90
C VAL A 121 -4.17 12.04 7.63
N ASN A 122 -3.78 12.79 8.67
CA ASN A 122 -2.64 12.43 9.50
C ASN A 122 -2.87 11.12 10.26
N VAL A 123 -4.07 10.94 10.84
CA VAL A 123 -4.49 9.66 11.45
C VAL A 123 -4.50 8.52 10.41
N LEU A 124 -4.96 8.79 9.18
CA LEU A 124 -4.88 7.81 8.08
C LEU A 124 -3.44 7.35 7.85
N HIS A 125 -2.47 8.27 7.85
CA HIS A 125 -1.05 7.92 7.70
C HIS A 125 -0.54 7.05 8.86
N ALA A 126 -0.93 7.34 10.11
CA ALA A 126 -0.59 6.51 11.26
C ALA A 126 -1.14 5.08 11.11
N VAL A 127 -2.41 4.94 10.73
CA VAL A 127 -3.04 3.63 10.49
C VAL A 127 -2.37 2.89 9.33
N ALA A 128 -2.06 3.60 8.24
CA ALA A 128 -1.36 3.02 7.09
C ALA A 128 0.07 2.57 7.44
N ALA A 129 0.77 3.30 8.31
CA ALA A 129 2.08 2.89 8.80
C ALA A 129 2.00 1.57 9.59
N VAL A 130 1.03 1.44 10.50
CA VAL A 130 0.78 0.18 11.24
C VAL A 130 0.44 -0.96 10.27
N LEU A 131 -0.43 -0.70 9.29
CA LEU A 131 -0.76 -1.69 8.24
C LEU A 131 0.48 -2.10 7.46
N GLY A 132 1.38 -1.17 7.15
CA GLY A 132 2.67 -1.45 6.50
C GLY A 132 3.52 -2.45 7.29
N VAL A 133 3.61 -2.29 8.62
CA VAL A 133 4.29 -3.26 9.50
C VAL A 133 3.61 -4.63 9.43
N LEU A 134 2.29 -4.68 9.52
CA LEU A 134 1.55 -5.96 9.45
C LEU A 134 1.80 -6.69 8.13
N ILE A 135 1.77 -5.97 6.99
CA ILE A 135 2.09 -6.54 5.67
C ILE A 135 3.53 -7.08 5.63
N ALA A 136 4.48 -6.32 6.18
CA ALA A 136 5.90 -6.68 6.17
C ALA A 136 6.21 -7.91 7.04
N LEU A 137 5.46 -8.13 8.12
CA LEU A 137 5.65 -9.24 9.04
C LEU A 137 5.01 -10.56 8.55
N VAL A 138 4.15 -10.54 7.53
CA VAL A 138 3.58 -11.78 6.98
C VAL A 138 4.70 -12.70 6.48
N PRO A 139 4.81 -13.96 7.00
CA PRO A 139 5.92 -14.84 6.65
C PRO A 139 5.95 -15.18 5.16
N VAL A 140 7.11 -15.05 4.55
CA VAL A 140 7.38 -15.56 3.20
C VAL A 140 7.97 -16.96 3.37
N LYS A 141 7.15 -18.02 3.18
CA LYS A 141 7.69 -19.39 3.13
C LYS A 141 8.60 -19.48 1.91
N LEU A 142 9.90 -19.60 2.14
CA LEU A 142 10.84 -19.97 1.09
C LEU A 142 10.55 -21.42 0.72
N GLY A 143 10.37 -21.71 -0.56
CA GLY A 143 10.25 -23.09 -1.07
C GLY A 143 11.44 -23.89 -0.57
N ARG A 144 11.17 -25.14 -0.11
CA ARG A 144 12.24 -26.07 0.28
C ARG A 144 13.14 -26.29 -0.92
N PRO A 145 14.48 -26.16 -0.81
CA PRO A 145 15.34 -26.56 -1.91
C PRO A 145 15.08 -28.04 -2.26
N PRO A 146 15.18 -28.42 -3.54
CA PRO A 146 15.02 -29.82 -3.93
C PRO A 146 15.97 -30.69 -3.11
N SER A 147 15.47 -31.82 -2.63
CA SER A 147 16.29 -32.74 -1.85
C SER A 147 17.38 -33.33 -2.77
N THR A 148 18.55 -33.59 -2.21
CA THR A 148 19.67 -34.22 -2.95
C THR A 148 19.31 -35.59 -3.53
N ALA A 149 18.19 -36.21 -3.11
CA ALA A 149 17.64 -37.43 -3.64
C ALA A 149 16.93 -37.24 -4.99
N GLU A 150 16.46 -36.04 -5.30
CA GLU A 150 15.81 -35.70 -6.59
C GLU A 150 16.80 -35.31 -7.68
N LEU A 151 18.10 -35.18 -7.34
CA LEU A 151 19.20 -34.82 -8.27
C LEU A 151 20.04 -36.05 -8.69
N ARG A 152 19.59 -37.29 -8.40
CA ARG A 152 20.30 -38.53 -8.78
C ARG A 152 19.54 -39.32 -9.82
#